data_0c5cc7ec6b278369b682a2dc0668c25a
#
_entry.id   0c5cc7ec6b278369b682a2dc0668c25a
#
_cell.length_a   1.000
_cell.length_b   1.000
_cell.length_c   1.000
_cell.angle_alpha   90.00
_cell.angle_beta   90.00
_cell.angle_gamma   90.00
#
_symmetry.space_group_name_H-M   'P 1'
#
loop_
_entity.id
_entity.type
_entity.pdbx_description
1 polymer ?
#
loop_
_entity_poly.entity_id
_entity_poly.type
_entity_poly.pdbx_seq_one_letter_code
_entity_poly.pdbx_strand_id
1 'polypeptide(L)'
;AGMVSGCGGGTGSDGRMIIRIGHNQSTNHPTHTGLLAFEEYVEGELGDKYDIQIFPSELLGSQNEMVQLTQTGAITFCVASNSLLETFSDNYTLFNLPYLFASPEAYHASMDDPAIVDPIFESTMQAGFEAVTWLDAGTRNFYTINTPIETPADLRGLKIRVQQSPTNVRMMELLGGSATPMGFGDVYTALQSKIIDGAENNELALTDNGHGDVCKYYSYTMHQMIPDILIGNLDFMESLSEEERAIFDEGFQILNQTQRDAWETAVEEAKNTAENEQGVTFLYPDITPFQEAVAPMHQEMLENYPDLAPIYELIQAHNAEYPAESQ
;
A
#
# COMPACT_ATOMS: atom_id res chain seq x y z
N ALA A 1 18.99 -40.13 6.72
CA ALA A 1 17.96 -39.86 5.74
C ALA A 1 17.17 -38.63 6.23
N GLY A 2 17.64 -37.45 5.84
CA GLY A 2 17.00 -36.18 6.15
C GLY A 2 15.96 -35.90 5.08
N MET A 3 14.69 -35.81 5.47
CA MET A 3 13.65 -35.28 4.61
C MET A 3 13.81 -33.76 4.56
N VAL A 4 14.24 -33.25 3.43
CA VAL A 4 14.16 -31.82 3.12
C VAL A 4 12.69 -31.54 2.86
N SER A 5 12.04 -30.88 3.79
CA SER A 5 10.68 -30.33 3.60
C SER A 5 10.79 -29.25 2.52
N GLY A 6 10.28 -29.54 1.34
CA GLY A 6 10.33 -28.61 0.21
C GLY A 6 9.45 -27.40 0.43
N CYS A 7 10.00 -26.23 0.21
CA CYS A 7 9.25 -24.98 0.05
C CYS A 7 8.13 -25.18 -0.97
N GLY A 8 6.91 -24.75 -0.61
CA GLY A 8 5.66 -25.01 -1.32
C GLY A 8 5.45 -24.29 -2.65
N GLY A 9 6.46 -24.22 -3.49
CA GLY A 9 6.30 -23.85 -4.89
C GLY A 9 6.02 -25.11 -5.72
N GLY A 10 4.83 -25.21 -6.30
CA GLY A 10 4.54 -26.30 -7.24
C GLY A 10 5.52 -26.25 -8.40
N THR A 11 6.00 -27.43 -8.84
CA THR A 11 6.78 -27.54 -10.07
C THR A 11 5.80 -27.60 -11.27
N GLY A 12 6.02 -26.74 -12.27
CA GLY A 12 5.26 -26.77 -13.51
C GLY A 12 5.53 -28.03 -14.31
N SER A 13 4.71 -28.27 -15.33
CA SER A 13 4.86 -29.42 -16.24
C SER A 13 6.18 -29.44 -17.00
N ASP A 14 6.87 -28.28 -17.09
CA ASP A 14 8.18 -28.09 -17.73
C ASP A 14 9.36 -28.25 -16.76
N GLY A 15 9.09 -28.57 -15.48
CA GLY A 15 10.12 -28.77 -14.45
C GLY A 15 10.61 -27.50 -13.76
N ARG A 16 10.12 -26.32 -14.17
CA ARG A 16 10.47 -25.05 -13.51
C ARG A 16 9.66 -24.87 -12.22
N MET A 17 10.25 -24.18 -11.25
CA MET A 17 9.53 -23.77 -10.05
C MET A 17 8.57 -22.62 -10.39
N ILE A 18 7.32 -22.76 -10.00
CA ILE A 18 6.31 -21.71 -10.18
C ILE A 18 6.43 -20.70 -9.04
N ILE A 19 6.61 -19.43 -9.40
CA ILE A 19 6.55 -18.29 -8.47
C ILE A 19 5.22 -17.58 -8.69
N ARG A 20 4.32 -17.66 -7.72
CA ARG A 20 3.03 -16.98 -7.76
C ARG A 20 3.13 -15.66 -7.01
N ILE A 21 2.67 -14.58 -7.68
CA ILE A 21 2.63 -13.23 -7.13
C ILE A 21 1.18 -12.74 -7.19
N GLY A 22 0.59 -12.45 -6.03
CA GLY A 22 -0.77 -11.94 -5.96
C GLY A 22 -0.85 -10.46 -5.65
N HIS A 23 -1.83 -9.77 -6.19
CA HIS A 23 -2.17 -8.40 -5.83
C HIS A 23 -3.67 -8.12 -6.04
N ASN A 24 -4.14 -6.97 -5.53
CA ASN A 24 -5.56 -6.64 -5.54
C ASN A 24 -5.97 -5.58 -6.57
N GLN A 25 -5.05 -5.16 -7.43
CA GLN A 25 -5.32 -4.13 -8.43
C GLN A 25 -5.63 -4.72 -9.81
N SER A 26 -6.18 -3.89 -10.70
CA SER A 26 -6.43 -4.29 -12.09
C SER A 26 -5.14 -4.42 -12.90
N THR A 27 -5.25 -5.03 -14.08
CA THR A 27 -4.11 -5.13 -15.02
C THR A 27 -3.68 -3.78 -15.61
N ASN A 28 -4.51 -2.75 -15.49
CA ASN A 28 -4.19 -1.38 -15.93
C ASN A 28 -3.44 -0.56 -14.88
N HIS A 29 -3.39 -1.05 -13.64
CA HIS A 29 -2.77 -0.33 -12.53
C HIS A 29 -1.23 -0.36 -12.66
N PRO A 30 -0.53 0.73 -12.28
CA PRO A 30 0.94 0.78 -12.29
C PRO A 30 1.62 -0.36 -11.52
N THR A 31 1.01 -0.87 -10.46
CA THR A 31 1.51 -2.03 -9.71
C THR A 31 1.63 -3.26 -10.62
N HIS A 32 0.64 -3.51 -11.46
CA HIS A 32 0.69 -4.64 -12.41
C HIS A 32 1.77 -4.42 -13.47
N THR A 33 1.88 -3.21 -14.00
CA THR A 33 2.92 -2.82 -14.95
C THR A 33 4.32 -3.05 -14.37
N GLY A 34 4.53 -2.65 -13.13
CA GLY A 34 5.80 -2.88 -12.42
C GLY A 34 6.11 -4.36 -12.20
N LEU A 35 5.10 -5.16 -11.84
CA LEU A 35 5.27 -6.61 -11.68
C LEU A 35 5.58 -7.32 -13.00
N LEU A 36 5.02 -6.87 -14.12
CA LEU A 36 5.37 -7.39 -15.44
C LEU A 36 6.83 -7.10 -15.79
N ALA A 37 7.34 -5.93 -15.44
CA ALA A 37 8.76 -5.59 -15.64
C ALA A 37 9.68 -6.46 -14.77
N PHE A 38 9.27 -6.74 -13.54
CA PHE A 38 9.96 -7.69 -12.66
C PHE A 38 10.00 -9.10 -13.27
N GLU A 39 8.86 -9.60 -13.73
CA GLU A 39 8.76 -10.90 -14.39
C GLU A 39 9.69 -11.00 -15.59
N GLU A 40 9.65 -10.02 -16.48
CA GLU A 40 10.49 -9.99 -17.68
C GLU A 40 11.98 -10.04 -17.34
N TYR A 41 12.40 -9.25 -16.37
CA TYR A 41 13.80 -9.20 -15.95
C TYR A 41 14.26 -10.51 -15.30
N VAL A 42 13.53 -11.01 -14.31
CA VAL A 42 13.93 -12.22 -13.57
C VAL A 42 13.87 -13.46 -14.48
N GLU A 43 12.86 -13.59 -15.33
CA GLU A 43 12.76 -14.69 -16.30
C GLU A 43 13.85 -14.57 -17.38
N GLY A 44 14.27 -13.36 -17.73
CA GLY A 44 15.40 -13.15 -18.63
C GLY A 44 16.72 -13.69 -18.08
N GLU A 45 16.92 -13.60 -16.78
CA GLU A 45 18.14 -14.07 -16.09
C GLU A 45 18.02 -15.52 -15.57
N LEU A 46 16.84 -15.91 -15.08
CA LEU A 46 16.61 -17.18 -14.36
C LEU A 46 15.43 -17.98 -14.94
N GLY A 47 15.06 -17.74 -16.20
CA GLY A 47 13.90 -18.38 -16.84
C GLY A 47 14.00 -19.90 -17.01
N ASP A 48 15.20 -20.45 -16.93
CA ASP A 48 15.39 -21.91 -16.91
C ASP A 48 14.96 -22.55 -15.59
N LYS A 49 14.91 -21.76 -14.52
CA LYS A 49 14.64 -22.24 -13.17
C LYS A 49 13.22 -21.85 -12.69
N TYR A 50 12.75 -20.65 -13.03
CA TYR A 50 11.51 -20.09 -12.50
C TYR A 50 10.51 -19.74 -13.59
N ASP A 51 9.24 -20.04 -13.32
CA ASP A 51 8.07 -19.59 -14.06
C ASP A 51 7.29 -18.63 -13.17
N ILE A 52 7.30 -17.34 -13.50
CA ILE A 52 6.64 -16.30 -12.71
C ILE A 52 5.20 -16.12 -13.24
N GLN A 53 4.25 -16.23 -12.34
CA GLN A 53 2.83 -16.05 -12.61
C GLN A 53 2.26 -14.94 -11.74
N ILE A 54 1.66 -13.93 -12.37
CA ILE A 54 1.07 -12.78 -11.68
C ILE A 54 -0.45 -12.92 -11.68
N PHE A 55 -1.05 -12.78 -10.50
CA PHE A 55 -2.50 -12.92 -10.28
C PHE A 55 -3.07 -11.59 -9.77
N PRO A 56 -3.68 -10.77 -10.65
CA PRO A 56 -4.28 -9.49 -10.28
C PRO A 56 -5.68 -9.66 -9.67
N SER A 57 -6.27 -8.56 -9.27
CA SER A 57 -7.70 -8.42 -8.96
C SER A 57 -8.22 -9.38 -7.89
N GLU A 58 -7.41 -9.68 -6.87
CA GLU A 58 -7.75 -10.61 -5.78
C GLU A 58 -8.06 -12.05 -6.25
N LEU A 59 -7.49 -12.47 -7.38
CA LEU A 59 -7.67 -13.84 -7.86
C LEU A 59 -7.18 -14.89 -6.86
N LEU A 60 -6.19 -14.55 -6.02
CA LEU A 60 -5.69 -15.43 -4.96
C LEU A 60 -6.28 -15.12 -3.57
N GLY A 61 -7.24 -14.22 -3.48
CA GLY A 61 -7.88 -13.81 -2.24
C GLY A 61 -7.64 -12.35 -1.88
N SER A 62 -8.21 -11.93 -0.74
CA SER A 62 -7.98 -10.60 -0.18
C SER A 62 -6.52 -10.39 0.17
N GLN A 63 -6.09 -9.14 0.41
CA GLN A 63 -4.72 -8.88 0.86
C GLN A 63 -4.37 -9.66 2.13
N ASN A 64 -5.27 -9.69 3.12
CA ASN A 64 -5.03 -10.45 4.34
C ASN A 64 -4.84 -11.96 4.07
N GLU A 65 -5.67 -12.53 3.22
CA GLU A 65 -5.53 -13.93 2.80
C GLU A 65 -4.22 -14.16 2.04
N MET A 66 -3.85 -13.26 1.12
CA MET A 66 -2.60 -13.36 0.36
C MET A 66 -1.35 -13.24 1.24
N VAL A 67 -1.38 -12.39 2.27
CA VAL A 67 -0.27 -12.31 3.25
C VAL A 67 -0.13 -13.65 3.98
N GLN A 68 -1.22 -14.26 4.40
CA GLN A 68 -1.20 -15.59 5.05
C GLN A 68 -0.67 -16.67 4.12
N LEU A 69 -1.07 -16.66 2.84
CA LEU A 69 -0.54 -17.58 1.84
C LEU A 69 0.96 -17.37 1.59
N THR A 70 1.43 -16.14 1.67
CA THR A 70 2.86 -15.82 1.57
C THR A 70 3.63 -16.31 2.80
N GLN A 71 3.06 -16.17 4.01
CA GLN A 71 3.65 -16.71 5.23
C GLN A 71 3.91 -18.21 5.16
N THR A 72 2.96 -18.96 4.62
CA THR A 72 3.05 -20.43 4.52
C THR A 72 3.84 -20.92 3.30
N GLY A 73 4.11 -20.02 2.34
CA GLY A 73 4.75 -20.39 1.08
C GLY A 73 3.81 -20.98 0.03
N ALA A 74 2.50 -20.96 0.26
CA ALA A 74 1.52 -21.36 -0.75
C ALA A 74 1.57 -20.46 -2.00
N ILE A 75 1.90 -19.19 -1.79
CA ILE A 75 2.37 -18.27 -2.84
C ILE A 75 3.72 -17.71 -2.44
N THR A 76 4.48 -17.21 -3.41
CA THR A 76 5.86 -16.74 -3.14
C THR A 76 5.88 -15.27 -2.74
N PHE A 77 5.12 -14.42 -3.44
CA PHE A 77 5.04 -12.99 -3.19
C PHE A 77 3.60 -12.50 -3.21
N CYS A 78 3.34 -11.42 -2.50
CA CYS A 78 2.14 -10.62 -2.71
C CYS A 78 2.43 -9.14 -2.44
N VAL A 79 1.57 -8.27 -2.99
CA VAL A 79 1.55 -6.85 -2.67
C VAL A 79 0.51 -6.63 -1.59
N ALA A 80 0.90 -6.03 -0.48
CA ALA A 80 0.02 -5.66 0.61
C ALA A 80 0.23 -4.21 1.00
N SER A 81 -0.83 -3.51 1.40
CA SER A 81 -0.70 -2.18 1.95
C SER A 81 0.07 -2.22 3.28
N ASN A 82 0.91 -1.22 3.50
CA ASN A 82 1.56 -1.03 4.79
C ASN A 82 0.56 -0.98 5.95
N SER A 83 -0.65 -0.47 5.71
CA SER A 83 -1.71 -0.44 6.72
C SER A 83 -2.08 -1.83 7.23
N LEU A 84 -2.22 -2.79 6.35
CA LEU A 84 -2.50 -4.17 6.74
C LEU A 84 -1.32 -4.81 7.47
N LEU A 85 -0.09 -4.52 7.05
CA LEU A 85 1.11 -5.10 7.64
C LEU A 85 1.33 -4.67 9.10
N GLU A 86 0.73 -3.57 9.52
CA GLU A 86 0.69 -3.16 10.94
C GLU A 86 0.12 -4.28 11.84
N THR A 87 -0.79 -5.09 11.32
CA THR A 87 -1.37 -6.22 12.07
C THR A 87 -0.42 -7.40 12.22
N PHE A 88 0.69 -7.42 11.49
CA PHE A 88 1.74 -8.44 11.56
C PHE A 88 3.00 -7.97 12.29
N SER A 89 3.25 -6.66 12.31
CA SER A 89 4.34 -6.04 13.06
C SER A 89 4.00 -4.59 13.42
N ASP A 90 4.08 -4.27 14.69
CA ASP A 90 3.81 -2.92 15.21
C ASP A 90 4.71 -1.84 14.59
N ASN A 91 5.87 -2.20 14.07
CA ASN A 91 6.80 -1.26 13.44
C ASN A 91 6.22 -0.59 12.20
N TYR A 92 5.29 -1.26 11.51
CA TYR A 92 4.60 -0.69 10.34
C TYR A 92 3.62 0.44 10.72
N THR A 93 3.31 0.63 12.01
CA THR A 93 2.52 1.75 12.50
C THR A 93 3.10 3.09 12.04
N LEU A 94 4.42 3.21 11.98
CA LEU A 94 5.09 4.45 11.62
C LEU A 94 4.62 5.01 10.28
N PHE A 95 4.64 4.19 9.22
CA PHE A 95 4.26 4.66 7.87
C PHE A 95 2.76 4.88 7.70
N ASN A 96 1.94 4.46 8.65
CA ASN A 96 0.49 4.67 8.64
C ASN A 96 0.08 6.00 9.30
N LEU A 97 1.02 6.71 9.94
CA LEU A 97 0.68 7.97 10.60
C LEU A 97 0.16 9.01 9.60
N PRO A 98 -0.99 9.66 9.91
CA PRO A 98 -1.46 10.76 9.10
C PRO A 98 -0.49 11.92 9.14
N TYR A 99 -0.31 12.57 7.99
CA TYR A 99 0.59 13.72 7.82
C TYR A 99 2.03 13.45 8.30
N LEU A 100 2.51 12.22 8.07
CA LEU A 100 3.88 11.84 8.41
C LEU A 100 4.89 12.50 7.48
N PHE A 101 4.61 12.48 6.18
CA PHE A 101 5.50 13.02 5.15
C PHE A 101 5.04 14.42 4.73
N ALA A 102 5.97 15.37 4.70
CA ALA A 102 5.66 16.76 4.38
C ALA A 102 5.31 16.98 2.90
N SER A 103 5.83 16.13 2.02
CA SER A 103 5.67 16.23 0.57
C SER A 103 5.85 14.87 -0.10
N PRO A 104 5.42 14.69 -1.35
CA PRO A 104 5.74 13.49 -2.12
C PRO A 104 7.25 13.23 -2.22
N GLU A 105 8.06 14.28 -2.34
CA GLU A 105 9.52 14.18 -2.39
C GLU A 105 10.09 13.66 -1.06
N ALA A 106 9.59 14.13 0.07
CA ALA A 106 9.99 13.64 1.39
C ALA A 106 9.55 12.17 1.59
N TYR A 107 8.37 11.82 1.09
CA TYR A 107 7.88 10.43 1.10
C TYR A 107 8.80 9.51 0.31
N HIS A 108 9.10 9.87 -0.93
CA HIS A 108 9.99 9.08 -1.79
C HIS A 108 11.40 8.98 -1.21
N ALA A 109 11.98 10.08 -0.73
CA ALA A 109 13.30 10.08 -0.11
C ALA A 109 13.34 9.20 1.15
N SER A 110 12.30 9.21 1.94
CA SER A 110 12.20 8.37 3.15
C SER A 110 12.08 6.89 2.80
N MET A 111 11.24 6.55 1.83
CA MET A 111 11.06 5.15 1.42
C MET A 111 12.25 4.58 0.66
N ASP A 112 13.08 5.43 0.05
CA ASP A 112 14.33 5.03 -0.59
C ASP A 112 15.52 4.99 0.37
N ASP A 113 15.33 5.37 1.62
CA ASP A 113 16.40 5.40 2.65
C ASP A 113 16.45 4.06 3.40
N PRO A 114 17.50 3.24 3.20
CA PRO A 114 17.62 1.95 3.92
C PRO A 114 17.64 2.09 5.44
N ALA A 115 18.15 3.21 5.97
CA ALA A 115 18.17 3.45 7.41
C ALA A 115 16.74 3.58 7.99
N ILE A 116 15.77 3.95 7.16
CA ILE A 116 14.36 4.03 7.54
C ILE A 116 13.64 2.71 7.29
N VAL A 117 13.78 2.15 6.08
CA VAL A 117 12.95 1.01 5.68
C VAL A 117 13.45 -0.33 6.18
N ASP A 118 14.77 -0.56 6.24
CA ASP A 118 15.32 -1.87 6.59
C ASP A 118 14.89 -2.37 7.98
N PRO A 119 14.95 -1.57 9.05
CA PRO A 119 14.51 -2.03 10.37
C PRO A 119 13.02 -2.42 10.40
N ILE A 120 12.19 -1.72 9.62
CA ILE A 120 10.76 -2.00 9.54
C ILE A 120 10.51 -3.25 8.69
N PHE A 121 11.15 -3.34 7.54
CA PHE A 121 11.00 -4.48 6.61
C PHE A 121 11.49 -5.79 7.22
N GLU A 122 12.55 -5.77 8.00
CA GLU A 122 13.08 -6.94 8.69
C GLU A 122 12.19 -7.41 9.85
N SER A 123 11.36 -6.52 10.40
CA SER A 123 10.53 -6.84 11.57
C SER A 123 9.48 -7.92 11.29
N THR A 124 9.14 -8.19 10.03
CA THR A 124 8.17 -9.23 9.65
C THR A 124 8.81 -10.57 9.31
N MET A 125 10.13 -10.69 9.35
CA MET A 125 10.82 -11.98 9.15
C MET A 125 10.38 -13.01 10.20
N GLN A 126 10.09 -12.58 11.43
CA GLN A 126 9.53 -13.44 12.47
C GLN A 126 8.12 -13.95 12.15
N ALA A 127 7.40 -13.25 11.29
CA ALA A 127 6.07 -13.64 10.83
C ALA A 127 6.10 -14.56 9.59
N GLY A 128 7.29 -14.85 9.07
CA GLY A 128 7.48 -15.79 7.95
C GLY A 128 7.54 -15.14 6.57
N PHE A 129 7.65 -13.82 6.50
CA PHE A 129 7.86 -13.11 5.24
C PHE A 129 8.84 -11.94 5.37
N GLU A 130 9.46 -11.60 4.29
CA GLU A 130 10.40 -10.49 4.15
C GLU A 130 9.77 -9.42 3.23
N ALA A 131 9.72 -8.17 3.69
CA ALA A 131 9.40 -7.07 2.81
C ALA A 131 10.61 -6.76 1.94
N VAL A 132 10.41 -6.63 0.63
CA VAL A 132 11.53 -6.56 -0.32
C VAL A 132 11.60 -5.25 -1.10
N THR A 133 10.48 -4.58 -1.30
CA THR A 133 10.43 -3.24 -1.90
C THR A 133 9.10 -2.57 -1.62
N TRP A 134 9.06 -1.25 -1.82
CA TRP A 134 7.84 -0.45 -1.71
C TRP A 134 7.35 0.00 -3.07
N LEU A 135 6.07 0.32 -3.14
CA LEU A 135 5.40 0.86 -4.31
C LEU A 135 4.67 2.13 -3.93
N ASP A 136 4.70 3.12 -4.83
CA ASP A 136 4.01 4.38 -4.63
C ASP A 136 2.49 4.18 -4.71
N ALA A 137 1.78 4.68 -3.72
CA ALA A 137 0.32 4.68 -3.69
C ALA A 137 -0.22 6.13 -3.57
N GLY A 138 0.61 7.12 -3.80
CA GLY A 138 0.25 8.53 -3.78
C GLY A 138 -0.25 9.01 -2.44
N THR A 139 -1.16 9.98 -2.47
CA THR A 139 -1.85 10.49 -1.30
C THR A 139 -3.24 9.85 -1.16
N ARG A 140 -3.64 9.61 0.08
CA ARG A 140 -5.00 9.16 0.40
C ARG A 140 -5.87 10.36 0.73
N ASN A 141 -7.10 10.33 0.20
CA ASN A 141 -8.05 11.44 0.25
C ASN A 141 -9.44 10.89 0.51
N PHE A 142 -10.31 11.66 1.19
CA PHE A 142 -11.67 11.23 1.45
C PHE A 142 -12.55 11.38 0.22
N TYR A 143 -13.38 10.40 -0.04
CA TYR A 143 -14.44 10.49 -1.03
C TYR A 143 -15.74 9.88 -0.51
N THR A 144 -16.85 10.48 -0.91
CA THR A 144 -18.16 10.15 -0.37
C THR A 144 -19.20 10.09 -1.47
N ILE A 145 -20.31 9.40 -1.17
CA ILE A 145 -21.45 9.29 -2.08
C ILE A 145 -22.10 10.64 -2.28
N ASN A 146 -22.44 11.34 -1.18
CA ASN A 146 -23.30 12.52 -1.22
C ASN A 146 -22.80 13.76 -0.46
N THR A 147 -21.73 13.64 0.32
CA THR A 147 -21.33 14.69 1.26
C THR A 147 -19.97 15.27 0.89
N PRO A 148 -19.89 16.56 0.47
CA PRO A 148 -18.62 17.24 0.31
C PRO A 148 -17.87 17.30 1.65
N ILE A 149 -16.60 16.92 1.68
CA ILE A 149 -15.76 17.00 2.88
C ILE A 149 -14.84 18.21 2.74
N GLU A 150 -15.09 19.24 3.53
CA GLU A 150 -14.29 20.47 3.56
C GLU A 150 -13.64 20.70 4.93
N THR A 151 -14.22 20.14 5.99
CA THR A 151 -13.70 20.18 7.35
C THR A 151 -13.91 18.83 8.03
N PRO A 152 -13.22 18.52 9.14
CA PRO A 152 -13.47 17.30 9.90
C PRO A 152 -14.94 17.17 10.36
N ALA A 153 -15.60 18.29 10.62
CA ALA A 153 -17.02 18.28 11.02
C ALA A 153 -17.93 17.65 9.96
N ASP A 154 -17.56 17.70 8.69
CA ASP A 154 -18.33 17.09 7.59
C ASP A 154 -18.31 15.56 7.62
N LEU A 155 -17.36 14.96 8.35
CA LEU A 155 -17.28 13.51 8.55
C LEU A 155 -18.24 12.98 9.62
N ARG A 156 -18.84 13.86 10.44
CA ARG A 156 -19.73 13.44 11.52
C ARG A 156 -20.95 12.70 10.97
N GLY A 157 -21.21 11.56 11.59
CA GLY A 157 -22.35 10.72 11.21
C GLY A 157 -22.15 9.91 9.94
N LEU A 158 -21.00 10.02 9.28
CA LEU A 158 -20.66 9.24 8.12
C LEU A 158 -19.91 7.95 8.50
N LYS A 159 -20.30 6.86 7.85
CA LYS A 159 -19.59 5.58 7.91
C LYS A 159 -18.54 5.58 6.80
N ILE A 160 -17.29 5.66 7.18
CA ILE A 160 -16.17 5.71 6.25
C ILE A 160 -15.39 4.39 6.32
N ARG A 161 -15.29 3.72 5.18
CA ARG A 161 -14.42 2.56 5.10
C ARG A 161 -12.96 3.00 5.28
N VAL A 162 -12.27 2.28 6.13
CA VAL A 162 -10.81 2.37 6.27
C VAL A 162 -10.20 0.99 6.05
N GLN A 163 -8.90 0.96 5.83
CA GLN A 163 -8.15 -0.29 5.80
C GLN A 163 -8.16 -0.95 7.18
N GLN A 164 -7.85 -2.23 7.23
CA GLN A 164 -7.80 -3.03 8.46
C GLN A 164 -6.55 -2.68 9.27
N SER A 165 -6.55 -1.51 9.87
CA SER A 165 -5.43 -0.93 10.61
C SER A 165 -5.94 -0.19 11.84
N PRO A 166 -5.42 -0.51 13.06
CA PRO A 166 -5.73 0.26 14.27
C PRO A 166 -5.41 1.75 14.14
N THR A 167 -4.33 2.10 13.45
CA THR A 167 -3.95 3.50 13.21
C THR A 167 -5.01 4.22 12.38
N ASN A 168 -5.53 3.58 11.34
CA ASN A 168 -6.56 4.19 10.49
C ASN A 168 -7.89 4.35 11.24
N VAL A 169 -8.23 3.40 12.10
CA VAL A 169 -9.41 3.52 12.98
C VAL A 169 -9.22 4.70 13.94
N ARG A 170 -8.05 4.83 14.57
CA ARG A 170 -7.75 5.93 15.48
C ARG A 170 -7.82 7.29 14.79
N MET A 171 -7.31 7.39 13.58
CA MET A 171 -7.41 8.60 12.76
C MET A 171 -8.88 9.02 12.57
N MET A 172 -9.75 8.09 12.22
CA MET A 172 -11.18 8.39 12.04
C MET A 172 -11.86 8.82 13.34
N GLU A 173 -11.50 8.22 14.47
CA GLU A 173 -12.01 8.66 15.78
C GLU A 173 -11.68 10.12 16.05
N LEU A 174 -10.44 10.54 15.81
CA LEU A 174 -10.00 11.91 16.03
C LEU A 174 -10.61 12.89 15.03
N LEU A 175 -10.89 12.44 13.81
CA LEU A 175 -11.58 13.26 12.79
C LEU A 175 -13.10 13.34 13.01
N GLY A 176 -13.66 12.49 13.87
CA GLY A 176 -15.07 12.52 14.22
C GLY A 176 -16.00 11.70 13.33
N GLY A 177 -15.47 10.95 12.39
CA GLY A 177 -16.21 10.00 11.57
C GLY A 177 -16.32 8.62 12.21
N SER A 178 -17.14 7.75 11.62
CA SER A 178 -17.28 6.36 12.04
C SER A 178 -16.47 5.45 11.11
N ALA A 179 -15.43 4.81 11.65
CA ALA A 179 -14.58 3.89 10.88
C ALA A 179 -15.30 2.55 10.64
N THR A 180 -15.25 2.06 9.42
CA THR A 180 -15.71 0.73 9.05
C THR A 180 -14.55 -0.01 8.36
N PRO A 181 -13.71 -0.73 9.11
CA PRO A 181 -12.62 -1.50 8.51
C PRO A 181 -13.15 -2.63 7.64
N MET A 182 -12.63 -2.75 6.43
CA MET A 182 -12.92 -3.87 5.54
C MET A 182 -11.86 -4.02 4.46
N GLY A 183 -11.76 -5.21 3.87
CA GLY A 183 -10.89 -5.48 2.74
C GLY A 183 -11.29 -4.66 1.52
N PHE A 184 -10.31 -4.32 0.68
CA PHE A 184 -10.49 -3.43 -0.46
C PHE A 184 -11.52 -3.95 -1.48
N GLY A 185 -11.51 -5.26 -1.75
CA GLY A 185 -12.44 -5.89 -2.70
C GLY A 185 -13.93 -5.77 -2.33
N ASP A 186 -14.24 -5.49 -1.06
CA ASP A 186 -15.62 -5.35 -0.57
C ASP A 186 -16.16 -3.92 -0.66
N VAL A 187 -15.30 -2.94 -0.95
CA VAL A 187 -15.64 -1.51 -0.83
C VAL A 187 -16.68 -1.09 -1.86
N TYR A 188 -16.53 -1.46 -3.13
CA TYR A 188 -17.48 -1.09 -4.18
C TYR A 188 -18.93 -1.52 -3.82
N THR A 189 -19.10 -2.77 -3.44
CA THR A 189 -20.42 -3.30 -3.06
C THR A 189 -20.97 -2.60 -1.82
N ALA A 190 -20.14 -2.31 -0.83
CA ALA A 190 -20.57 -1.58 0.37
C ALA A 190 -20.99 -0.13 0.06
N LEU A 191 -20.31 0.54 -0.86
CA LEU A 191 -20.71 1.87 -1.36
C LEU A 191 -22.02 1.80 -2.14
N GLN A 192 -22.12 0.85 -3.07
CA GLN A 192 -23.29 0.68 -3.93
C GLN A 192 -24.56 0.38 -3.10
N SER A 193 -24.43 -0.46 -2.09
CA SER A 193 -25.54 -0.81 -1.18
C SER A 193 -25.76 0.20 -0.06
N LYS A 194 -24.94 1.25 0.02
CA LYS A 194 -24.99 2.30 1.05
C LYS A 194 -24.80 1.79 2.48
N ILE A 195 -24.10 0.67 2.66
CA ILE A 195 -23.66 0.19 3.96
C ILE A 195 -22.62 1.16 4.54
N ILE A 196 -21.82 1.78 3.68
CA ILE A 196 -20.90 2.87 4.00
C ILE A 196 -21.26 4.12 3.19
N ASP A 197 -20.90 5.28 3.71
CA ASP A 197 -21.17 6.59 3.07
C ASP A 197 -19.98 7.06 2.22
N GLY A 198 -18.82 6.51 2.46
CA GLY A 198 -17.60 6.88 1.75
C GLY A 198 -16.43 6.00 2.14
N ALA A 199 -15.28 6.36 1.61
CA ALA A 199 -14.00 5.71 1.84
C ALA A 199 -12.87 6.73 1.71
N GLU A 200 -11.64 6.28 1.76
CA GLU A 200 -10.47 7.12 1.53
C GLU A 200 -9.42 6.32 0.77
N ASN A 201 -8.84 6.94 -0.24
CA ASN A 201 -7.85 6.29 -1.11
C ASN A 201 -7.26 7.32 -2.10
N ASN A 202 -6.35 6.87 -2.96
CA ASN A 202 -5.88 7.63 -4.12
C ASN A 202 -6.93 7.64 -5.24
N GLU A 203 -6.66 8.44 -6.27
CA GLU A 203 -7.61 8.70 -7.38
C GLU A 203 -7.91 7.44 -8.21
N LEU A 204 -7.00 6.48 -8.29
CA LEU A 204 -7.19 5.26 -9.10
C LEU A 204 -8.33 4.38 -8.55
N ALA A 205 -8.66 4.48 -7.28
CA ALA A 205 -9.82 3.80 -6.71
C ALA A 205 -11.14 4.24 -7.36
N LEU A 206 -11.22 5.50 -7.79
CA LEU A 206 -12.41 6.04 -8.46
C LEU A 206 -12.65 5.36 -9.80
N THR A 207 -11.61 5.14 -10.57
CA THR A 207 -11.70 4.64 -11.96
C THR A 207 -11.49 3.14 -12.03
N ASP A 208 -10.33 2.64 -11.62
CA ASP A 208 -9.97 1.21 -11.76
C ASP A 208 -10.89 0.30 -10.94
N ASN A 209 -11.36 0.77 -9.80
CA ASN A 209 -12.21 0.00 -8.88
C ASN A 209 -13.68 0.45 -8.91
N GLY A 210 -14.01 1.43 -9.73
CA GLY A 210 -15.38 1.88 -9.94
C GLY A 210 -15.98 2.70 -8.80
N HIS A 211 -15.23 3.08 -7.80
CA HIS A 211 -15.76 3.83 -6.65
C HIS A 211 -16.36 5.19 -7.07
N GLY A 212 -15.84 5.80 -8.13
CA GLY A 212 -16.35 7.05 -8.70
C GLY A 212 -17.72 6.92 -9.38
N ASP A 213 -18.16 5.72 -9.71
CA ASP A 213 -19.52 5.48 -10.22
C ASP A 213 -20.56 5.75 -9.14
N VAL A 214 -20.21 5.59 -7.88
CA VAL A 214 -21.08 5.76 -6.72
C VAL A 214 -20.77 7.04 -5.94
N CYS A 215 -19.47 7.32 -5.68
CA CYS A 215 -19.03 8.49 -4.93
C CYS A 215 -18.86 9.70 -5.84
N LYS A 216 -19.53 10.80 -5.49
CA LYS A 216 -19.56 12.00 -6.33
C LYS A 216 -18.69 13.17 -5.83
N TYR A 217 -18.09 13.03 -4.65
CA TYR A 217 -17.21 14.02 -4.06
C TYR A 217 -15.88 13.39 -3.66
N TYR A 218 -14.79 14.00 -4.10
CA TYR A 218 -13.43 13.60 -3.74
C TYR A 218 -12.70 14.82 -3.19
N SER A 219 -12.27 14.75 -1.93
CA SER A 219 -11.68 15.88 -1.20
C SER A 219 -10.18 15.62 -0.96
N TYR A 220 -9.34 16.50 -1.46
CA TYR A 220 -7.89 16.40 -1.27
C TYR A 220 -7.49 16.77 0.16
N THR A 221 -7.81 15.89 1.08
CA THR A 221 -7.37 16.00 2.49
C THR A 221 -5.91 15.62 2.66
N MET A 222 -5.36 14.82 1.73
CA MET A 222 -3.97 14.38 1.71
C MET A 222 -3.50 13.88 3.07
N HIS A 223 -4.37 13.11 3.75
CA HIS A 223 -4.18 12.77 5.15
C HIS A 223 -3.11 11.70 5.39
N GLN A 224 -2.82 10.87 4.40
CA GLN A 224 -1.78 9.83 4.49
C GLN A 224 -1.11 9.61 3.14
N MET A 225 0.17 9.21 3.20
CA MET A 225 0.91 8.61 2.10
C MET A 225 1.37 7.24 2.58
N ILE A 226 0.59 6.21 2.24
CA ILE A 226 0.81 4.84 2.73
C ILE A 226 1.34 4.00 1.58
N PRO A 227 2.59 3.52 1.64
CA PRO A 227 3.15 2.70 0.56
C PRO A 227 2.47 1.34 0.51
N ASP A 228 2.40 0.76 -0.67
CA ASP A 228 2.21 -0.66 -0.85
C ASP A 228 3.56 -1.35 -0.77
N ILE A 229 3.57 -2.58 -0.27
CA ILE A 229 4.80 -3.32 0.02
C ILE A 229 4.74 -4.66 -0.70
N LEU A 230 5.78 -4.99 -1.46
CA LEU A 230 5.97 -6.34 -1.94
C LEU A 230 6.61 -7.16 -0.83
N ILE A 231 5.97 -8.25 -0.44
CA ILE A 231 6.49 -9.20 0.54
C ILE A 231 6.75 -10.54 -0.12
N GLY A 232 7.78 -11.23 0.36
CA GLY A 232 8.17 -12.56 -0.11
C GLY A 232 8.20 -13.57 1.01
N ASN A 233 7.85 -14.81 0.71
CA ASN A 233 7.98 -15.91 1.66
C ASN A 233 9.43 -16.03 2.16
N LEU A 234 9.62 -16.09 3.47
CA LEU A 234 10.96 -16.06 4.07
C LEU A 234 11.80 -17.26 3.64
N ASP A 235 11.24 -18.47 3.67
CA ASP A 235 11.98 -19.67 3.30
C ASP A 235 12.44 -19.63 1.85
N PHE A 236 11.58 -19.13 0.95
CA PHE A 236 11.97 -18.91 -0.45
C PHE A 236 13.13 -17.92 -0.55
N MET A 237 13.02 -16.77 0.09
CA MET A 237 14.07 -15.72 0.03
C MET A 237 15.39 -16.23 0.59
N GLU A 238 15.37 -16.98 1.68
CA GLU A 238 16.56 -17.58 2.28
C GLU A 238 17.15 -18.73 1.46
N SER A 239 16.34 -19.35 0.59
CA SER A 239 16.78 -20.44 -0.29
C SER A 239 17.61 -19.97 -1.49
N LEU A 240 17.55 -18.67 -1.82
CA LEU A 240 18.25 -18.09 -2.94
C LEU A 240 19.77 -18.09 -2.70
N SER A 241 20.54 -18.46 -3.71
CA SER A 241 21.99 -18.24 -3.69
C SER A 241 22.28 -16.73 -3.69
N GLU A 242 23.50 -16.36 -3.35
CA GLU A 242 23.94 -14.97 -3.36
C GLU A 242 23.77 -14.33 -4.75
N GLU A 243 24.08 -15.09 -5.81
CA GLU A 243 23.90 -14.67 -7.20
C GLU A 243 22.42 -14.51 -7.57
N GLU A 244 21.58 -15.48 -7.22
CA GLU A 244 20.13 -15.41 -7.44
C GLU A 244 19.50 -14.26 -6.66
N ARG A 245 19.91 -14.06 -5.40
CA ARG A 245 19.42 -12.94 -4.58
C ARG A 245 19.74 -11.59 -5.22
N ALA A 246 20.94 -11.43 -5.78
CA ALA A 246 21.31 -10.18 -6.47
C ALA A 246 20.44 -9.92 -7.69
N ILE A 247 20.03 -10.97 -8.42
CA ILE A 247 19.12 -10.86 -9.57
C ILE A 247 17.72 -10.45 -9.09
N PHE A 248 17.20 -11.08 -8.03
CA PHE A 248 15.91 -10.70 -7.46
C PHE A 248 15.93 -9.26 -6.94
N ASP A 249 16.99 -8.84 -6.25
CA ASP A 249 17.13 -7.48 -5.72
C ASP A 249 17.12 -6.43 -6.86
N GLU A 250 17.81 -6.71 -7.96
CA GLU A 250 17.74 -5.86 -9.16
C GLU A 250 16.32 -5.84 -9.74
N GLY A 251 15.65 -6.99 -9.79
CA GLY A 251 14.26 -7.11 -10.20
C GLY A 251 13.32 -6.26 -9.34
N PHE A 252 13.53 -6.22 -8.03
CA PHE A 252 12.74 -5.38 -7.12
C PHE A 252 12.96 -3.88 -7.39
N GLN A 253 14.18 -3.47 -7.71
CA GLN A 253 14.47 -2.09 -8.10
C GLN A 253 13.78 -1.71 -9.41
N ILE A 254 13.80 -2.60 -10.40
CA ILE A 254 13.12 -2.41 -11.68
C ILE A 254 11.60 -2.28 -11.48
N LEU A 255 11.03 -3.14 -10.63
CA LEU A 255 9.61 -3.08 -10.27
C LEU A 255 9.26 -1.73 -9.66
N ASN A 256 10.00 -1.32 -8.64
CA ASN A 256 9.79 -0.04 -7.96
C ASN A 256 9.87 1.14 -8.93
N GLN A 257 10.92 1.21 -9.73
CA GLN A 257 11.13 2.34 -10.65
C GLN A 257 10.08 2.39 -11.77
N THR A 258 9.74 1.23 -12.35
CA THR A 258 8.71 1.15 -13.39
C THR A 258 7.35 1.59 -12.87
N GLN A 259 6.99 1.15 -11.67
CA GLN A 259 5.73 1.50 -11.03
C GLN A 259 5.67 3.01 -10.72
N ARG A 260 6.74 3.57 -10.18
CA ARG A 260 6.83 5.01 -9.88
C ARG A 260 6.74 5.86 -11.14
N ASP A 261 7.44 5.46 -12.20
CA ASP A 261 7.44 6.20 -13.47
C ASP A 261 6.04 6.25 -14.11
N ALA A 262 5.24 5.23 -13.89
CA ALA A 262 3.86 5.15 -14.41
C ALA A 262 2.83 5.86 -13.51
N TRP A 263 3.17 6.20 -12.28
CA TRP A 263 2.20 6.63 -11.26
C TRP A 263 1.54 7.97 -11.57
N GLU A 264 2.32 9.01 -11.84
CA GLU A 264 1.81 10.37 -12.05
C GLU A 264 0.83 10.44 -13.23
N THR A 265 1.19 9.84 -14.36
CA THR A 265 0.33 9.77 -15.54
C THR A 265 -0.97 9.02 -15.24
N ALA A 266 -0.90 7.91 -14.51
CA ALA A 266 -2.07 7.14 -14.11
C ALA A 266 -3.03 7.94 -13.23
N VAL A 267 -2.49 8.72 -12.28
CA VAL A 267 -3.28 9.61 -11.42
C VAL A 267 -3.97 10.71 -12.23
N GLU A 268 -3.28 11.36 -13.15
CA GLU A 268 -3.86 12.40 -14.01
C GLU A 268 -4.99 11.84 -14.88
N GLU A 269 -4.77 10.68 -15.49
CA GLU A 269 -5.80 10.00 -16.29
C GLU A 269 -7.02 9.63 -15.45
N ALA A 270 -6.80 9.09 -14.24
CA ALA A 270 -7.88 8.75 -13.32
C ALA A 270 -8.70 9.96 -12.92
N LYS A 271 -8.03 11.08 -12.59
CA LYS A 271 -8.70 12.33 -12.25
C LYS A 271 -9.55 12.85 -13.40
N ASN A 272 -9.00 12.88 -14.61
CA ASN A 272 -9.72 13.33 -15.79
C ASN A 272 -10.94 12.45 -16.10
N THR A 273 -10.79 11.14 -16.03
CA THR A 273 -11.89 10.18 -16.24
C THR A 273 -12.96 10.32 -15.18
N ALA A 274 -12.58 10.44 -13.91
CA ALA A 274 -13.52 10.61 -12.82
C ALA A 274 -14.33 11.91 -12.96
N GLU A 275 -13.68 13.01 -13.31
CA GLU A 275 -14.33 14.30 -13.51
C GLU A 275 -15.25 14.32 -14.73
N ASN A 276 -14.78 13.83 -15.87
CA ASN A 276 -15.47 13.98 -17.16
C ASN A 276 -16.46 12.85 -17.46
N GLU A 277 -16.21 11.64 -16.97
CA GLU A 277 -17.02 10.47 -17.29
C GLU A 277 -17.86 9.97 -16.09
N GLN A 278 -17.35 10.10 -14.86
CA GLN A 278 -18.05 9.64 -13.66
C GLN A 278 -18.80 10.76 -12.93
N GLY A 279 -18.59 12.01 -13.31
CA GLY A 279 -19.24 13.15 -12.68
C GLY A 279 -18.77 13.43 -11.25
N VAL A 280 -17.52 13.09 -10.94
CA VAL A 280 -16.92 13.35 -9.63
C VAL A 280 -16.54 14.82 -9.53
N THR A 281 -16.90 15.46 -8.41
CA THR A 281 -16.44 16.81 -8.07
C THR A 281 -15.24 16.71 -7.14
N PHE A 282 -14.15 17.34 -7.56
CA PHE A 282 -12.92 17.41 -6.76
C PHE A 282 -12.91 18.68 -5.92
N LEU A 283 -12.62 18.52 -4.63
CA LEU A 283 -12.58 19.60 -3.64
C LEU A 283 -11.16 19.74 -3.09
N TYR A 284 -10.77 20.97 -2.80
CA TYR A 284 -9.44 21.33 -2.29
C TYR A 284 -9.55 22.05 -0.96
N PRO A 285 -9.88 21.34 0.13
CA PRO A 285 -10.09 21.95 1.43
C PRO A 285 -8.77 22.47 2.01
N ASP A 286 -8.86 23.44 2.95
CA ASP A 286 -7.77 23.73 3.84
C ASP A 286 -7.53 22.51 4.74
N ILE A 287 -6.32 21.94 4.67
CA ILE A 287 -6.00 20.71 5.41
C ILE A 287 -5.63 20.98 6.89
N THR A 288 -5.40 22.24 7.26
CA THR A 288 -4.97 22.59 8.63
C THR A 288 -5.89 22.02 9.72
N PRO A 289 -7.23 22.11 9.62
CA PRO A 289 -8.10 21.51 10.63
C PRO A 289 -7.97 19.98 10.72
N PHE A 290 -7.71 19.31 9.61
CA PHE A 290 -7.47 17.86 9.59
C PHE A 290 -6.14 17.52 10.27
N GLN A 291 -5.09 18.26 9.98
CA GLN A 291 -3.77 18.10 10.60
C GLN A 291 -3.84 18.28 12.12
N GLU A 292 -4.52 19.33 12.57
CA GLU A 292 -4.70 19.61 14.00
C GLU A 292 -5.47 18.51 14.72
N ALA A 293 -6.53 17.98 14.10
CA ALA A 293 -7.35 16.93 14.71
C ALA A 293 -6.58 15.64 14.97
N VAL A 294 -5.64 15.28 14.11
CA VAL A 294 -4.88 14.02 14.18
C VAL A 294 -3.46 14.20 14.75
N ALA A 295 -3.05 15.42 15.01
CA ALA A 295 -1.70 15.72 15.52
C ALA A 295 -1.28 14.88 16.75
N PRO A 296 -2.15 14.54 17.72
CA PRO A 296 -1.79 13.69 18.85
C PRO A 296 -1.26 12.32 18.50
N MET A 297 -1.55 11.80 17.31
CA MET A 297 -1.20 10.43 16.92
C MET A 297 0.31 10.21 16.83
N HIS A 298 1.08 11.23 16.44
CA HIS A 298 2.55 11.12 16.36
C HIS A 298 3.16 10.88 17.74
N GLN A 299 2.73 11.65 18.73
CA GLN A 299 3.21 11.46 20.11
C GLN A 299 2.73 10.13 20.70
N GLU A 300 1.47 9.75 20.49
CA GLU A 300 0.93 8.46 20.93
C GLU A 300 1.77 7.29 20.37
N MET A 301 2.15 7.34 19.09
CA MET A 301 2.99 6.32 18.47
C MET A 301 4.37 6.25 19.13
N LEU A 302 5.02 7.39 19.35
CA LEU A 302 6.34 7.45 19.97
C LEU A 302 6.32 6.98 21.43
N GLU A 303 5.24 7.22 22.16
CA GLU A 303 5.04 6.73 23.52
C GLU A 303 4.81 5.21 23.55
N ASN A 304 4.02 4.68 22.62
CA ASN A 304 3.73 3.26 22.54
C ASN A 304 4.89 2.43 21.96
N TYR A 305 5.65 3.01 21.03
CA TYR A 305 6.75 2.36 20.33
C TYR A 305 8.01 3.24 20.32
N PRO A 306 8.65 3.43 21.49
CA PRO A 306 9.78 4.36 21.61
C PRO A 306 10.99 3.98 20.76
N ASP A 307 11.12 2.70 20.38
CA ASP A 307 12.20 2.22 19.51
C ASP A 307 12.08 2.76 18.08
N LEU A 308 10.91 3.27 17.69
CA LEU A 308 10.70 3.90 16.37
C LEU A 308 11.15 5.37 16.35
N ALA A 309 11.47 5.97 17.50
CA ALA A 309 11.86 7.38 17.56
C ALA A 309 13.08 7.72 16.68
N PRO A 310 14.17 6.95 16.64
CA PRO A 310 15.29 7.24 15.74
C PRO A 310 14.90 7.24 14.25
N ILE A 311 14.02 6.33 13.85
CA ILE A 311 13.53 6.23 12.46
C ILE A 311 12.62 7.42 12.16
N TYR A 312 11.74 7.76 13.09
CA TYR A 312 10.88 8.94 12.97
C TYR A 312 11.70 10.22 12.76
N GLU A 313 12.80 10.40 13.49
CA GLU A 313 13.69 11.55 13.34
C GLU A 313 14.37 11.59 11.96
N LEU A 314 14.73 10.45 11.38
CA LEU A 314 15.26 10.39 10.02
C LEU A 314 14.21 10.84 9.00
N ILE A 315 12.95 10.48 9.19
CA ILE A 315 11.85 10.96 8.35
C ILE A 315 11.70 12.48 8.49
N GLN A 316 11.77 13.01 9.72
CA GLN A 316 11.70 14.45 9.95
C GLN A 316 12.84 15.20 9.27
N ALA A 317 14.03 14.61 9.19
CA ALA A 317 15.16 15.18 8.44
C ALA A 317 14.86 15.28 6.93
N HIS A 318 14.24 14.25 6.34
CA HIS A 318 13.78 14.31 4.95
C HIS A 318 12.66 15.33 4.77
N ASN A 319 11.76 15.47 5.73
CA ASN A 319 10.71 16.51 5.71
C ASN A 319 11.29 17.92 5.72
N ALA A 320 12.37 18.14 6.46
CA ALA A 320 13.06 19.43 6.50
C ALA A 320 13.78 19.75 5.17
N GLU A 321 14.28 18.73 4.48
CA GLU A 321 14.93 18.88 3.19
C GLU A 321 13.91 19.11 2.06
N TYR A 322 12.74 18.44 2.14
CA TYR A 322 11.66 18.51 1.16
C TYR A 322 10.35 18.96 1.82
N PRO A 323 10.26 20.23 2.26
CA PRO A 323 9.06 20.70 2.95
C PRO A 323 7.84 20.78 2.02
N ALA A 324 6.66 20.89 2.61
CA ALA A 324 5.44 21.14 1.85
C ALA A 324 5.59 22.44 1.03
N GLU A 325 5.08 22.42 -0.20
CA GLU A 325 5.00 23.63 -1.00
C GLU A 325 4.09 24.66 -0.29
N SER A 326 4.53 25.91 -0.27
CA SER A 326 3.71 27.00 0.24
C SER A 326 2.50 27.19 -0.68
N GLN A 327 1.29 27.02 -0.12
CA GLN A 327 0.03 27.30 -0.80
C GLN A 327 -0.14 28.80 -1.08
#